data_d57f3e4bdf89d21ca8183ae60f178f1d
#
_entry.id   d57f3e4bdf89d21ca8183ae60f178f1d
#
_cell.length_a   1.000
_cell.length_b   1.000
_cell.length_c   1.000
_cell.angle_alpha   90.00
_cell.angle_beta   90.00
_cell.angle_gamma   90.00
#
_symmetry.space_group_name_H-M   'P 1'
#
loop_
_entity.id
_entity.type
_entity.pdbx_description
1 polymer ?
#
loop_
_entity_poly.entity_id
_entity_poly.type
_entity_poly.pdbx_seq_one_letter_code
_entity_poly.pdbx_strand_id
1 'polypeptide(L)'
;MSVTDTHRTIDAVWRIESARLIAGLARMLRDVGLAEELAQDALVIALEQWPQTGVPDNPGAWLMTTAKRRAIDRRRRNKLLERKHVQLMHELEHERESAESAAEMALDDPFGDDLLRLIFTACHPLLSMEARVALTLRLLGGLTTDEIARAFLVPEPTIAQRIVRAKRSLAKSAVAYEVPRGDEIVERLDSVLGAIYLVFNEGYSATAGDDWMRPGLCEDALRLGRVLAGLMPRASEVHGLVGLMEIQASRARARIDARGEPILLLDQDRALWDRLLIGRGLAALEQARKLGGERGSYALQAAIAACHARASTAAETDWTRIAALYAVLARVVPSPVVELNRA
;
A
#
# COMPACT_ATOMS: atom_id res chain seq x y z
N MET A 1 17.59 -27.15 -2.54
CA MET A 1 17.62 -25.79 -1.94
C MET A 1 17.92 -25.92 -0.45
N SER A 2 18.74 -25.04 0.13
CA SER A 2 18.92 -25.05 1.58
C SER A 2 17.64 -24.55 2.26
N VAL A 3 17.42 -24.92 3.54
CA VAL A 3 16.28 -24.42 4.34
C VAL A 3 16.25 -22.89 4.35
N THR A 4 17.41 -22.26 4.44
CA THR A 4 17.57 -20.79 4.40
C THR A 4 17.16 -20.20 3.05
N ASP A 5 17.45 -20.87 1.94
CA ASP A 5 17.04 -20.40 0.61
C ASP A 5 15.53 -20.52 0.43
N THR A 6 14.93 -21.60 0.97
CA THR A 6 13.47 -21.77 0.94
C THR A 6 12.76 -20.68 1.73
N HIS A 7 13.25 -20.32 2.93
CA HIS A 7 12.65 -19.23 3.71
C HIS A 7 12.73 -17.88 2.99
N ARG A 8 13.87 -17.54 2.36
CA ARG A 8 13.97 -16.33 1.53
C ARG A 8 12.97 -16.33 0.37
N THR A 9 12.77 -17.49 -0.26
CA THR A 9 11.79 -17.63 -1.33
C THR A 9 10.37 -17.43 -0.80
N ILE A 10 10.04 -17.99 0.38
CA ILE A 10 8.74 -17.79 1.04
C ILE A 10 8.50 -16.32 1.34
N ASP A 11 9.48 -15.59 1.88
CA ASP A 11 9.37 -14.15 2.15
C ASP A 11 9.12 -13.36 0.87
N ALA A 12 9.84 -13.68 -0.21
CA ALA A 12 9.65 -13.04 -1.51
C ALA A 12 8.24 -13.30 -2.08
N VAL A 13 7.77 -14.55 -2.02
CA VAL A 13 6.41 -14.94 -2.44
C VAL A 13 5.37 -14.21 -1.60
N TRP A 14 5.55 -14.14 -0.28
CA TRP A 14 4.62 -13.46 0.61
C TRP A 14 4.50 -11.98 0.28
N ARG A 15 5.60 -11.28 0.06
CA ARG A 15 5.59 -9.85 -0.33
C ARG A 15 4.85 -9.58 -1.65
N ILE A 16 4.87 -10.54 -2.57
CA ILE A 16 4.20 -10.41 -3.87
C ILE A 16 2.71 -10.78 -3.77
N GLU A 17 2.39 -11.88 -3.07
CA GLU A 17 1.07 -12.52 -3.15
C GLU A 17 0.14 -12.18 -1.98
N SER A 18 0.67 -11.74 -0.82
CA SER A 18 -0.12 -11.54 0.41
C SER A 18 -1.30 -10.59 0.21
N ALA A 19 -1.09 -9.47 -0.46
CA ALA A 19 -2.15 -8.48 -0.69
C ALA A 19 -3.31 -9.05 -1.53
N ARG A 20 -2.99 -9.83 -2.58
CA ARG A 20 -3.99 -10.50 -3.43
C ARG A 20 -4.73 -11.59 -2.68
N LEU A 21 -3.99 -12.36 -1.87
CA LEU A 21 -4.55 -13.41 -1.03
C LEU A 21 -5.54 -12.82 -0.02
N ILE A 22 -5.12 -11.78 0.72
CA ILE A 22 -5.97 -11.11 1.70
C ILE A 22 -7.18 -10.47 1.01
N ALA A 23 -7.01 -9.82 -0.13
CA ALA A 23 -8.09 -9.20 -0.88
C ALA A 23 -9.17 -10.21 -1.31
N GLY A 24 -8.75 -11.33 -1.90
CA GLY A 24 -9.67 -12.40 -2.30
C GLY A 24 -10.41 -13.05 -1.11
N LEU A 25 -9.71 -13.26 0.01
CA LEU A 25 -10.32 -13.77 1.24
C LEU A 25 -11.28 -12.75 1.85
N ALA A 26 -10.93 -11.45 1.87
CA ALA A 26 -11.78 -10.40 2.42
C ALA A 26 -13.08 -10.24 1.63
N ARG A 27 -13.05 -10.41 0.29
CA ARG A 27 -14.25 -10.47 -0.53
C ARG A 27 -15.18 -11.62 -0.11
N MET A 28 -14.61 -12.82 0.08
CA MET A 28 -15.37 -14.02 0.45
C MET A 28 -15.95 -13.95 1.87
N LEU A 29 -15.19 -13.38 2.81
CA LEU A 29 -15.52 -13.37 4.25
C LEU A 29 -16.21 -12.09 4.70
N ARG A 30 -16.08 -10.99 3.94
CA ARG A 30 -16.50 -9.63 4.31
C ARG A 30 -15.88 -9.15 5.63
N ASP A 31 -14.73 -9.70 5.97
CA ASP A 31 -13.97 -9.38 7.17
C ASP A 31 -12.47 -9.39 6.85
N VAL A 32 -11.88 -8.19 6.83
CA VAL A 32 -10.45 -8.00 6.53
C VAL A 32 -9.56 -8.58 7.64
N GLY A 33 -10.02 -8.53 8.88
CA GLY A 33 -9.28 -9.09 10.02
C GLY A 33 -9.14 -10.60 9.93
N LEU A 34 -10.26 -11.28 9.67
CA LEU A 34 -10.32 -12.72 9.49
C LEU A 34 -9.57 -13.15 8.20
N ALA A 35 -9.68 -12.37 7.14
CA ALA A 35 -8.96 -12.63 5.90
C ALA A 35 -7.44 -12.62 6.09
N GLU A 36 -6.90 -11.63 6.81
CA GLU A 36 -5.48 -11.57 7.13
C GLU A 36 -5.05 -12.74 8.02
N GLU A 37 -5.82 -13.08 9.06
CA GLU A 37 -5.53 -14.21 9.95
C GLU A 37 -5.38 -15.52 9.15
N LEU A 38 -6.33 -15.80 8.27
CA LEU A 38 -6.30 -17.01 7.44
C LEU A 38 -5.19 -17.00 6.39
N ALA A 39 -4.83 -15.83 5.89
CA ALA A 39 -3.68 -15.68 5.00
C ALA A 39 -2.37 -15.98 5.74
N GLN A 40 -2.24 -15.52 6.98
CA GLN A 40 -1.08 -15.82 7.84
C GLN A 40 -1.03 -17.31 8.22
N ASP A 41 -2.17 -17.94 8.51
CA ASP A 41 -2.22 -19.39 8.75
C ASP A 41 -1.68 -20.15 7.53
N ALA A 42 -2.02 -19.73 6.31
CA ALA A 42 -1.49 -20.35 5.08
C ALA A 42 0.03 -20.14 4.94
N LEU A 43 0.55 -18.97 5.32
CA LEU A 43 2.00 -18.71 5.35
C LEU A 43 2.71 -19.63 6.35
N VAL A 44 2.17 -19.80 7.56
CA VAL A 44 2.74 -20.71 8.57
C VAL A 44 2.83 -22.13 8.00
N ILE A 45 1.77 -22.61 7.35
CA ILE A 45 1.79 -23.93 6.72
C ILE A 45 2.84 -24.01 5.59
N ALA A 46 3.02 -22.94 4.81
CA ALA A 46 4.07 -22.90 3.79
C ALA A 46 5.47 -22.99 4.42
N LEU A 47 5.71 -22.28 5.52
CA LEU A 47 6.97 -22.33 6.28
C LEU A 47 7.27 -23.74 6.84
N GLU A 48 6.24 -24.50 7.20
CA GLU A 48 6.37 -25.87 7.69
C GLU A 48 6.58 -26.89 6.55
N GLN A 49 5.85 -26.74 5.44
CA GLN A 49 5.79 -27.77 4.40
C GLN A 49 6.81 -27.56 3.28
N TRP A 50 7.01 -26.33 2.78
CA TRP A 50 7.87 -26.10 1.60
C TRP A 50 9.37 -26.42 1.81
N PRO A 51 9.93 -26.30 3.02
CA PRO A 51 11.28 -26.81 3.25
C PRO A 51 11.46 -28.31 2.99
N GLN A 52 10.37 -29.09 3.12
CA GLN A 52 10.36 -30.55 2.94
C GLN A 52 9.89 -30.99 1.55
N THR A 53 8.88 -30.30 1.00
CA THR A 53 8.21 -30.69 -0.26
C THR A 53 8.70 -29.91 -1.47
N GLY A 54 9.45 -28.84 -1.27
CA GLY A 54 9.76 -27.85 -2.28
C GLY A 54 8.68 -26.77 -2.42
N VAL A 55 9.07 -25.63 -3.03
CA VAL A 55 8.13 -24.55 -3.36
C VAL A 55 7.28 -24.98 -4.55
N PRO A 56 5.95 -24.85 -4.50
CA PRO A 56 5.06 -25.19 -5.61
C PRO A 56 5.33 -24.34 -6.85
N ASP A 57 5.01 -24.83 -8.04
CA ASP A 57 5.12 -24.08 -9.31
C ASP A 57 4.25 -22.80 -9.30
N ASN A 58 3.10 -22.84 -8.62
CA ASN A 58 2.23 -21.68 -8.43
C ASN A 58 2.00 -21.44 -6.92
N PRO A 59 2.92 -20.74 -6.25
CA PRO A 59 2.85 -20.49 -4.81
C PRO A 59 1.60 -19.71 -4.38
N GLY A 60 1.19 -18.70 -5.16
CA GLY A 60 0.00 -17.89 -4.89
C GLY A 60 -1.30 -18.73 -4.90
N ALA A 61 -1.47 -19.59 -5.89
CA ALA A 61 -2.63 -20.49 -5.96
C ALA A 61 -2.64 -21.50 -4.80
N TRP A 62 -1.46 -22.00 -4.40
CA TRP A 62 -1.34 -22.92 -3.26
C TRP A 62 -1.73 -22.23 -1.95
N LEU A 63 -1.23 -21.01 -1.70
CA LEU A 63 -1.60 -20.19 -0.54
C LEU A 63 -3.10 -19.92 -0.50
N MET A 64 -3.69 -19.51 -1.63
CA MET A 64 -5.14 -19.25 -1.75
C MET A 64 -5.96 -20.51 -1.41
N THR A 65 -5.58 -21.64 -1.96
CA THR A 65 -6.29 -22.93 -1.74
C THR A 65 -6.19 -23.33 -0.26
N THR A 66 -5.02 -23.18 0.34
CA THR A 66 -4.77 -23.50 1.75
C THR A 66 -5.59 -22.59 2.67
N ALA A 67 -5.59 -21.28 2.42
CA ALA A 67 -6.37 -20.32 3.20
C ALA A 67 -7.89 -20.54 3.06
N LYS A 68 -8.39 -20.86 1.85
CA LYS A 68 -9.82 -21.21 1.62
C LYS A 68 -10.23 -22.46 2.40
N ARG A 69 -9.41 -23.50 2.41
CA ARG A 69 -9.68 -24.70 3.22
C ARG A 69 -9.79 -24.36 4.70
N ARG A 70 -8.86 -23.54 5.24
CA ARG A 70 -8.94 -23.05 6.61
C ARG A 70 -10.21 -22.24 6.89
N ALA A 71 -10.63 -21.38 5.96
CA ALA A 71 -11.88 -20.63 6.07
C ALA A 71 -13.11 -21.54 6.19
N ILE A 72 -13.18 -22.57 5.35
CA ILE A 72 -14.27 -23.56 5.38
C ILE A 72 -14.27 -24.35 6.70
N ASP A 73 -13.09 -24.81 7.16
CA ASP A 73 -12.96 -25.56 8.40
C ASP A 73 -13.36 -24.72 9.63
N ARG A 74 -13.01 -23.42 9.62
CA ARG A 74 -13.41 -22.48 10.67
C ARG A 74 -14.92 -22.26 10.69
N ARG A 75 -15.53 -22.07 9.50
CA ARG A 75 -17.00 -21.96 9.37
C ARG A 75 -17.71 -23.23 9.87
N ARG A 76 -17.22 -24.42 9.50
CA ARG A 76 -17.77 -25.68 9.99
C ARG A 76 -17.68 -25.82 11.51
N ARG A 77 -16.54 -25.44 12.12
CA ARG A 77 -16.36 -25.44 13.57
C ARG A 77 -17.28 -24.45 14.27
N ASN A 78 -17.43 -23.24 13.75
CA ASN A 78 -18.33 -22.24 14.32
C ASN A 78 -19.80 -22.69 14.23
N LYS A 79 -20.24 -23.24 13.07
CA LYS A 79 -21.58 -23.84 12.94
C LYS A 79 -21.81 -25.01 13.91
N LEU A 80 -20.77 -25.82 14.17
CA LEU A 80 -20.87 -26.92 15.13
C LEU A 80 -20.98 -26.41 16.58
N LEU A 81 -20.26 -25.35 16.93
CA LEU A 81 -20.33 -24.69 18.22
C LEU A 81 -21.69 -23.98 18.41
N GLU A 82 -22.18 -23.30 17.37
CA GLU A 82 -23.52 -22.68 17.36
C GLU A 82 -24.61 -23.75 17.49
N ARG A 83 -24.52 -24.86 16.78
CA ARG A 83 -25.44 -26.00 16.93
C ARG A 83 -25.41 -26.60 18.34
N LYS A 84 -24.24 -26.74 18.97
CA LYS A 84 -24.14 -27.16 20.36
C LYS A 84 -24.73 -26.15 21.35
N HIS A 85 -24.63 -24.85 21.05
CA HIS A 85 -25.30 -23.79 21.83
C HIS A 85 -26.81 -23.75 21.54
N VAL A 86 -27.22 -23.98 20.31
CA VAL A 86 -28.65 -24.00 19.90
C VAL A 86 -29.37 -25.29 20.34
N GLN A 87 -28.67 -26.39 20.51
CA GLN A 87 -29.24 -27.59 21.16
C GLN A 87 -29.57 -27.37 22.64
N LEU A 88 -29.06 -26.29 23.24
CA LEU A 88 -29.45 -25.83 24.59
C LEU A 88 -30.63 -24.82 24.56
N MET A 89 -30.99 -24.29 23.39
CA MET A 89 -32.09 -23.36 23.19
C MET A 89 -32.81 -23.68 21.86
N HIS A 90 -33.83 -24.52 21.98
CA HIS A 90 -34.91 -24.84 21.03
C HIS A 90 -34.92 -24.29 19.60
N GLU A 91 -35.10 -25.25 18.68
CA GLU A 91 -35.96 -25.20 17.47
C GLU A 91 -36.25 -23.83 16.88
N LEU A 92 -35.59 -23.51 15.75
CA LEU A 92 -36.20 -22.84 14.59
C LEU A 92 -35.19 -22.69 13.43
N GLU A 93 -35.56 -23.34 12.37
CA GLU A 93 -35.67 -22.98 10.96
C GLU A 93 -34.53 -23.23 9.98
N HIS A 94 -34.93 -24.06 9.05
CA HIS A 94 -34.43 -24.29 7.70
C HIS A 94 -34.26 -22.99 6.91
N GLU A 95 -33.03 -22.51 6.77
CA GLU A 95 -32.66 -21.63 5.66
C GLU A 95 -31.15 -21.49 5.60
N ARG A 96 -30.44 -22.35 4.87
CA ARG A 96 -29.00 -22.08 4.55
C ARG A 96 -28.33 -23.08 3.58
N GLU A 97 -29.05 -23.63 2.62
CA GLU A 97 -28.43 -24.36 1.50
C GLU A 97 -27.95 -23.45 0.34
N SER A 98 -28.37 -22.16 0.36
CA SER A 98 -28.11 -21.20 -0.72
C SER A 98 -26.74 -20.51 -0.67
N ALA A 99 -26.00 -20.61 0.46
CA ALA A 99 -24.74 -19.87 0.64
C ALA A 99 -23.48 -20.61 0.12
N GLU A 100 -23.54 -21.90 -0.07
CA GLU A 100 -22.39 -22.71 -0.57
C GLU A 100 -22.23 -22.57 -2.08
N SER A 101 -23.32 -22.46 -2.83
CA SER A 101 -23.29 -22.24 -4.30
C SER A 101 -22.81 -20.83 -4.69
N ALA A 102 -23.07 -19.83 -3.86
CA ALA A 102 -22.63 -18.46 -4.12
C ALA A 102 -21.11 -18.27 -3.88
N ALA A 103 -20.49 -19.08 -3.02
CA ALA A 103 -19.05 -19.00 -2.75
C ALA A 103 -18.20 -19.65 -3.85
N GLU A 104 -18.74 -20.64 -4.56
CA GLU A 104 -18.08 -21.30 -5.70
C GLU A 104 -18.14 -20.45 -6.97
N MET A 105 -19.25 -19.73 -7.20
CA MET A 105 -19.41 -18.89 -8.40
C MET A 105 -18.65 -17.53 -8.33
N ALA A 106 -18.12 -17.15 -7.16
CA ALA A 106 -17.35 -15.91 -6.98
C ALA A 106 -15.87 -16.02 -7.41
N LEU A 107 -15.48 -17.05 -8.15
CA LEU A 107 -14.10 -17.35 -8.50
C LEU A 107 -13.58 -16.61 -9.75
N ASP A 108 -14.44 -15.96 -10.51
CA ASP A 108 -14.09 -15.38 -11.83
C ASP A 108 -14.02 -13.84 -11.88
N ASP A 109 -13.93 -13.16 -10.74
CA ASP A 109 -13.78 -11.70 -10.73
C ASP A 109 -12.30 -11.31 -10.86
N PRO A 110 -11.93 -10.35 -11.73
CA PRO A 110 -10.53 -9.98 -11.94
C PRO A 110 -9.88 -9.51 -10.64
N PHE A 111 -8.75 -10.10 -10.28
CA PHE A 111 -7.94 -9.80 -9.07
C PHE A 111 -7.69 -8.31 -8.81
N GLY A 112 -7.83 -7.47 -9.85
CA GLY A 112 -7.67 -6.03 -9.76
C GLY A 112 -8.72 -5.36 -8.88
N ASP A 113 -9.98 -5.73 -8.99
CA ASP A 113 -11.08 -5.14 -8.24
C ASP A 113 -11.00 -5.47 -6.74
N ASP A 114 -10.63 -6.69 -6.39
CA ASP A 114 -10.48 -7.09 -4.99
C ASP A 114 -9.34 -6.35 -4.29
N LEU A 115 -8.21 -6.17 -4.99
CA LEU A 115 -7.09 -5.41 -4.47
C LEU A 115 -7.44 -3.94 -4.29
N LEU A 116 -8.20 -3.36 -5.23
CA LEU A 116 -8.69 -2.00 -5.13
C LEU A 116 -9.64 -1.82 -3.94
N ARG A 117 -10.57 -2.76 -3.71
CA ARG A 117 -11.44 -2.80 -2.53
C ARG A 117 -10.62 -2.84 -1.23
N LEU A 118 -9.55 -3.65 -1.18
CA LEU A 118 -8.67 -3.73 -0.01
C LEU A 118 -7.94 -2.41 0.23
N ILE A 119 -7.44 -1.75 -0.82
CA ILE A 119 -6.78 -0.45 -0.73
C ILE A 119 -7.73 0.59 -0.13
N PHE A 120 -8.94 0.74 -0.68
CA PHE A 120 -9.92 1.70 -0.17
C PHE A 120 -10.39 1.39 1.25
N THR A 121 -10.44 0.11 1.62
CA THR A 121 -10.79 -0.30 2.98
C THR A 121 -9.67 0.01 3.97
N ALA A 122 -8.41 -0.32 3.64
CA ALA A 122 -7.26 -0.04 4.49
C ALA A 122 -7.03 1.46 4.71
N CYS A 123 -7.35 2.28 3.71
CA CYS A 123 -7.21 3.74 3.72
C CYS A 123 -8.51 4.47 4.04
N HIS A 124 -9.51 3.83 4.64
CA HIS A 124 -10.82 4.44 4.91
C HIS A 124 -10.70 5.70 5.79
N PRO A 125 -11.39 6.83 5.47
CA PRO A 125 -11.32 8.08 6.23
C PRO A 125 -11.73 7.97 7.71
N LEU A 126 -12.52 6.96 8.08
CA LEU A 126 -12.84 6.63 9.47
C LEU A 126 -11.60 6.39 10.34
N LEU A 127 -10.50 5.95 9.74
CA LEU A 127 -9.26 5.64 10.44
C LEU A 127 -8.37 6.89 10.54
N SER A 128 -7.61 7.02 11.63
CA SER A 128 -6.55 8.03 11.69
C SER A 128 -5.48 7.77 10.63
N MET A 129 -4.70 8.78 10.26
CA MET A 129 -3.66 8.64 9.24
C MET A 129 -2.63 7.57 9.63
N GLU A 130 -2.22 7.52 10.90
CA GLU A 130 -1.28 6.51 11.39
C GLU A 130 -1.86 5.08 11.32
N ALA A 131 -3.18 4.94 11.50
CA ALA A 131 -3.86 3.66 11.38
C ALA A 131 -3.97 3.22 9.92
N ARG A 132 -4.24 4.16 9.00
CA ARG A 132 -4.25 3.89 7.54
C ARG A 132 -2.88 3.43 7.08
N VAL A 133 -1.82 4.14 7.47
CA VAL A 133 -0.44 3.79 7.13
C VAL A 133 -0.07 2.40 7.67
N ALA A 134 -0.35 2.12 8.94
CA ALA A 134 -0.05 0.83 9.54
C ALA A 134 -0.81 -0.32 8.83
N LEU A 135 -2.10 -0.13 8.52
CA LEU A 135 -2.89 -1.11 7.77
C LEU A 135 -2.41 -1.28 6.33
N THR A 136 -2.08 -0.18 5.64
CA THR A 136 -1.56 -0.22 4.27
C THR A 136 -0.27 -1.04 4.20
N LEU A 137 0.68 -0.78 5.09
CA LEU A 137 1.93 -1.54 5.14
C LEU A 137 1.69 -3.01 5.52
N ARG A 138 0.78 -3.26 6.45
CA ARG A 138 0.46 -4.63 6.88
C ARG A 138 -0.23 -5.45 5.81
N LEU A 139 -1.33 -4.93 5.23
CA LEU A 139 -2.23 -5.66 4.35
C LEU A 139 -1.78 -5.63 2.88
N LEU A 140 -1.16 -4.54 2.45
CA LEU A 140 -0.77 -4.30 1.06
C LEU A 140 0.74 -4.38 0.88
N GLY A 141 1.52 -3.94 1.87
CA GLY A 141 2.98 -4.03 1.90
C GLY A 141 3.49 -5.43 2.22
N GLY A 142 2.71 -6.22 2.96
CA GLY A 142 3.12 -7.53 3.45
C GLY A 142 4.13 -7.47 4.61
N LEU A 143 4.30 -6.29 5.24
CA LEU A 143 5.23 -6.10 6.33
C LEU A 143 4.71 -6.72 7.63
N THR A 144 5.64 -7.20 8.44
CA THR A 144 5.35 -7.64 9.81
C THR A 144 5.12 -6.45 10.74
N THR A 145 4.49 -6.68 11.87
CA THR A 145 4.28 -5.63 12.89
C THR A 145 5.59 -5.05 13.38
N ASP A 146 6.62 -5.90 13.56
CA ASP A 146 7.96 -5.51 13.97
C ASP A 146 8.66 -4.65 12.89
N GLU A 147 8.57 -5.01 11.60
CA GLU A 147 9.11 -4.20 10.50
C GLU A 147 8.47 -2.82 10.46
N ILE A 148 7.13 -2.73 10.64
CA ILE A 148 6.42 -1.45 10.70
C ILE A 148 6.85 -0.65 11.93
N ALA A 149 6.97 -1.29 13.09
CA ALA A 149 7.38 -0.65 14.34
C ALA A 149 8.79 -0.06 14.22
N ARG A 150 9.75 -0.82 13.66
CA ARG A 150 11.10 -0.34 13.37
C ARG A 150 11.10 0.80 12.36
N ALA A 151 10.27 0.71 11.31
CA ALA A 151 10.19 1.74 10.29
C ALA A 151 9.71 3.09 10.83
N PHE A 152 8.86 3.11 11.85
CA PHE A 152 8.34 4.34 12.48
C PHE A 152 8.94 4.63 13.85
N LEU A 153 9.94 3.87 14.29
CA LEU A 153 10.61 3.99 15.59
C LEU A 153 9.63 4.06 16.77
N VAL A 154 8.62 3.22 16.72
CA VAL A 154 7.65 3.06 17.81
C VAL A 154 7.71 1.64 18.35
N PRO A 155 7.34 1.41 19.62
CA PRO A 155 7.30 0.06 20.17
C PRO A 155 6.34 -0.85 19.38
N GLU A 156 6.72 -2.12 19.15
CA GLU A 156 5.90 -3.09 18.46
C GLU A 156 4.47 -3.21 19.02
N PRO A 157 4.25 -3.24 20.36
CA PRO A 157 2.90 -3.26 20.92
C PRO A 157 2.03 -2.08 20.50
N THR A 158 2.63 -0.92 20.23
CA THR A 158 1.91 0.27 19.75
C THR A 158 1.34 0.03 18.36
N ILE A 159 2.13 -0.52 17.43
CA ILE A 159 1.68 -0.87 16.08
C ILE A 159 0.64 -1.99 16.13
N ALA A 160 0.89 -3.04 16.94
CA ALA A 160 -0.05 -4.15 17.11
C ALA A 160 -1.43 -3.65 17.58
N GLN A 161 -1.48 -2.82 18.62
CA GLN A 161 -2.72 -2.22 19.11
C GLN A 161 -3.39 -1.30 18.07
N ARG A 162 -2.60 -0.51 17.32
CA ARG A 162 -3.11 0.37 16.27
C ARG A 162 -3.81 -0.43 15.18
N ILE A 163 -3.18 -1.50 14.69
CA ILE A 163 -3.75 -2.39 13.67
C ILE A 163 -5.02 -3.09 14.20
N VAL A 164 -5.00 -3.63 15.43
CA VAL A 164 -6.17 -4.28 16.04
C VAL A 164 -7.34 -3.30 16.19
N ARG A 165 -7.09 -2.08 16.69
CA ARG A 165 -8.13 -1.05 16.82
C ARG A 165 -8.69 -0.64 15.47
N ALA A 166 -7.83 -0.46 14.45
CA ALA A 166 -8.25 -0.10 13.10
C ALA A 166 -9.20 -1.16 12.52
N LYS A 167 -8.83 -2.44 12.58
CA LYS A 167 -9.68 -3.55 12.13
C LYS A 167 -11.01 -3.60 12.87
N ARG A 168 -10.99 -3.43 14.20
CA ARG A 168 -12.22 -3.38 15.01
C ARG A 168 -13.11 -2.19 14.62
N SER A 169 -12.53 -1.03 14.34
CA SER A 169 -13.29 0.15 13.91
C SER A 169 -13.97 -0.08 12.57
N LEU A 170 -13.26 -0.66 11.60
CA LEU A 170 -13.83 -1.03 10.30
C LEU A 170 -14.99 -2.02 10.46
N ALA A 171 -14.79 -3.08 11.23
CA ALA A 171 -15.81 -4.11 11.48
C ALA A 171 -17.03 -3.54 12.23
N LYS A 172 -16.81 -2.73 13.29
CA LYS A 172 -17.88 -2.12 14.08
C LYS A 172 -18.74 -1.15 13.28
N SER A 173 -18.12 -0.40 12.37
CA SER A 173 -18.81 0.57 11.52
C SER A 173 -19.43 -0.07 10.27
N ALA A 174 -19.36 -1.40 10.15
CA ALA A 174 -19.88 -2.15 9.01
C ALA A 174 -19.43 -1.54 7.65
N VAL A 175 -18.17 -1.08 7.57
CA VAL A 175 -17.61 -0.50 6.35
C VAL A 175 -17.73 -1.50 5.22
N ALA A 176 -18.40 -1.10 4.14
CA ALA A 176 -18.60 -1.95 2.99
C ALA A 176 -17.25 -2.29 2.33
N TYR A 177 -17.05 -3.57 2.02
CA TYR A 177 -15.87 -4.03 1.27
C TYR A 177 -16.11 -3.84 -0.23
N GLU A 178 -16.03 -2.59 -0.69
CA GLU A 178 -16.31 -2.21 -2.07
C GLU A 178 -15.42 -1.05 -2.53
N VAL A 179 -15.39 -0.86 -3.85
CA VAL A 179 -14.80 0.35 -4.43
C VAL A 179 -15.84 1.46 -4.35
N PRO A 180 -15.51 2.63 -3.76
CA PRO A 180 -16.44 3.75 -3.68
C PRO A 180 -16.84 4.23 -5.08
N ARG A 181 -18.02 4.87 -5.20
CA ARG A 181 -18.56 5.34 -6.48
C ARG A 181 -18.94 6.81 -6.41
N GLY A 182 -19.09 7.43 -7.59
CA GLY A 182 -19.47 8.83 -7.68
C GLY A 182 -18.50 9.76 -6.94
N ASP A 183 -19.02 10.75 -6.23
CA ASP A 183 -18.23 11.77 -5.55
C ASP A 183 -17.41 11.21 -4.38
N GLU A 184 -17.86 10.13 -3.76
CA GLU A 184 -17.13 9.46 -2.67
C GLU A 184 -15.75 8.95 -3.11
N ILE A 185 -15.60 8.56 -4.38
CA ILE A 185 -14.32 8.05 -4.88
C ILE A 185 -13.21 9.11 -4.79
N VAL A 186 -13.53 10.38 -4.96
CA VAL A 186 -12.56 11.49 -4.92
C VAL A 186 -12.02 11.65 -3.50
N GLU A 187 -12.90 11.78 -2.51
CA GLU A 187 -12.50 11.90 -1.09
C GLU A 187 -11.73 10.68 -0.60
N ARG A 188 -12.20 9.49 -0.98
CA ARG A 188 -11.56 8.23 -0.61
C ARG A 188 -10.20 8.05 -1.29
N LEU A 189 -10.06 8.49 -2.53
CA LEU A 189 -8.80 8.46 -3.26
C LEU A 189 -7.76 9.38 -2.63
N ASP A 190 -8.14 10.58 -2.21
CA ASP A 190 -7.24 11.50 -1.50
C ASP A 190 -6.69 10.85 -0.22
N SER A 191 -7.53 10.10 0.49
CA SER A 191 -7.12 9.33 1.66
C SER A 191 -6.08 8.25 1.34
N VAL A 192 -6.25 7.55 0.21
CA VAL A 192 -5.31 6.53 -0.28
C VAL A 192 -3.98 7.18 -0.67
N LEU A 193 -4.04 8.23 -1.48
CA LEU A 193 -2.84 8.94 -1.96
C LEU A 193 -2.04 9.52 -0.78
N GLY A 194 -2.73 10.12 0.20
CA GLY A 194 -2.11 10.63 1.40
C GLY A 194 -1.41 9.57 2.23
N ALA A 195 -2.00 8.37 2.37
CA ALA A 195 -1.38 7.26 3.08
C ALA A 195 -0.12 6.74 2.37
N ILE A 196 -0.19 6.54 1.04
CA ILE A 196 0.97 6.10 0.24
C ILE A 196 2.08 7.15 0.28
N TYR A 197 1.73 8.41 0.14
CA TYR A 197 2.71 9.51 0.17
C TYR A 197 3.39 9.63 1.54
N LEU A 198 2.66 9.42 2.63
CA LEU A 198 3.26 9.43 3.97
C LEU A 198 4.25 8.27 4.17
N VAL A 199 3.93 7.07 3.66
CA VAL A 199 4.87 5.93 3.66
C VAL A 199 6.14 6.29 2.87
N PHE A 200 5.96 6.90 1.69
CA PHE A 200 7.08 7.35 0.88
C PHE A 200 7.95 8.38 1.60
N ASN A 201 7.34 9.40 2.18
CA ASN A 201 8.06 10.47 2.86
C ASN A 201 8.86 9.95 4.06
N GLU A 202 8.29 9.03 4.86
CA GLU A 202 9.01 8.40 5.96
C GLU A 202 10.21 7.57 5.46
N GLY A 203 10.09 6.94 4.30
CA GLY A 203 11.20 6.24 3.66
C GLY A 203 12.24 7.17 3.05
N TYR A 204 11.78 8.30 2.51
CA TYR A 204 12.61 9.26 1.78
C TYR A 204 13.36 10.23 2.70
N SER A 205 12.76 10.61 3.82
CA SER A 205 13.33 11.51 4.82
C SER A 205 12.76 11.12 6.19
N ALA A 206 13.46 10.22 6.88
CA ALA A 206 13.01 9.72 8.16
C ALA A 206 12.83 10.86 9.17
N THR A 207 11.67 10.86 9.86
CA THR A 207 11.34 11.90 10.84
C THR A 207 12.03 11.68 12.18
N ALA A 208 12.59 10.46 12.42
CA ALA A 208 13.29 10.11 13.66
C ALA A 208 14.31 8.97 13.40
N GLY A 209 15.33 8.89 14.25
CA GLY A 209 16.41 7.88 14.21
C GLY A 209 17.67 8.40 13.56
N ASP A 210 18.71 7.56 13.59
CA ASP A 210 20.04 7.90 13.09
C ASP A 210 20.16 7.79 11.57
N ASP A 211 19.25 7.04 10.94
CA ASP A 211 19.22 6.86 9.49
C ASP A 211 18.29 7.88 8.82
N TRP A 212 18.85 8.74 7.96
CA TRP A 212 18.11 9.74 7.20
C TRP A 212 17.15 9.16 6.16
N MET A 213 17.34 7.92 5.77
CA MET A 213 16.55 7.26 4.73
C MET A 213 16.23 5.82 5.10
N ARG A 214 15.03 5.38 4.71
CA ARG A 214 14.59 3.98 4.80
C ARG A 214 14.15 3.49 3.43
N PRO A 215 15.10 3.06 2.57
CA PRO A 215 14.84 2.74 1.16
C PRO A 215 13.70 1.73 0.96
N GLY A 216 13.56 0.75 1.84
CA GLY A 216 12.49 -0.25 1.77
C GLY A 216 11.08 0.36 1.80
N LEU A 217 10.84 1.39 2.61
CA LEU A 217 9.55 2.09 2.61
C LEU A 217 9.30 2.85 1.31
N CYS A 218 10.33 3.48 0.74
CA CYS A 218 10.21 4.11 -0.58
C CYS A 218 9.84 3.09 -1.67
N GLU A 219 10.49 1.92 -1.66
CA GLU A 219 10.22 0.84 -2.61
C GLU A 219 8.78 0.31 -2.48
N ASP A 220 8.30 0.10 -1.25
CA ASP A 220 6.93 -0.33 -0.97
C ASP A 220 5.91 0.73 -1.42
N ALA A 221 6.14 2.01 -1.11
CA ALA A 221 5.27 3.09 -1.56
C ALA A 221 5.23 3.21 -3.09
N LEU A 222 6.39 3.12 -3.76
CA LEU A 222 6.47 3.11 -5.22
C LEU A 222 5.72 1.91 -5.83
N ARG A 223 5.87 0.73 -5.24
CA ARG A 223 5.16 -0.46 -5.67
C ARG A 223 3.64 -0.28 -5.55
N LEU A 224 3.16 0.21 -4.40
CA LEU A 224 1.73 0.49 -4.17
C LEU A 224 1.19 1.56 -5.13
N GLY A 225 1.93 2.65 -5.35
CA GLY A 225 1.56 3.69 -6.29
C GLY A 225 1.42 3.17 -7.73
N ARG A 226 2.37 2.34 -8.18
CA ARG A 226 2.33 1.70 -9.51
C ARG A 226 1.15 0.74 -9.66
N VAL A 227 0.87 -0.06 -8.63
CA VAL A 227 -0.30 -0.94 -8.59
C VAL A 227 -1.58 -0.11 -8.71
N LEU A 228 -1.70 0.95 -7.91
CA LEU A 228 -2.86 1.85 -7.95
C LEU A 228 -3.02 2.51 -9.32
N ALA A 229 -1.94 2.94 -9.96
CA ALA A 229 -1.98 3.51 -11.33
C ALA A 229 -2.47 2.49 -12.38
N GLY A 230 -2.11 1.21 -12.21
CA GLY A 230 -2.64 0.13 -13.05
C GLY A 230 -4.13 -0.13 -12.84
N LEU A 231 -4.60 -0.04 -11.59
CA LEU A 231 -6.00 -0.26 -11.21
C LEU A 231 -6.90 0.95 -11.52
N MET A 232 -6.33 2.15 -11.48
CA MET A 232 -7.04 3.42 -11.74
C MET A 232 -6.37 4.25 -12.84
N PRO A 233 -6.27 3.73 -14.08
CA PRO A 233 -5.46 4.35 -15.14
C PRO A 233 -5.97 5.73 -15.60
N ARG A 234 -7.20 6.10 -15.23
CA ARG A 234 -7.80 7.41 -15.55
C ARG A 234 -7.73 8.43 -14.42
N ALA A 235 -7.20 8.04 -13.25
CA ALA A 235 -7.08 8.95 -12.11
C ALA A 235 -5.78 9.77 -12.23
N SER A 236 -5.89 11.02 -12.63
CA SER A 236 -4.74 11.90 -12.90
C SER A 236 -3.82 12.08 -11.69
N GLU A 237 -4.37 12.26 -10.47
CA GLU A 237 -3.58 12.45 -9.25
C GLU A 237 -2.83 11.18 -8.81
N VAL A 238 -3.30 10.00 -9.18
CA VAL A 238 -2.53 8.75 -9.00
C VAL A 238 -1.24 8.79 -9.82
N HIS A 239 -1.35 9.20 -11.08
CA HIS A 239 -0.17 9.37 -11.95
C HIS A 239 0.71 10.53 -11.48
N GLY A 240 0.12 11.60 -10.93
CA GLY A 240 0.84 12.71 -10.31
C GLY A 240 1.69 12.23 -9.14
N LEU A 241 1.10 11.45 -8.22
CA LEU A 241 1.80 10.87 -7.08
C LEU A 241 2.92 9.92 -7.51
N VAL A 242 2.66 9.02 -8.46
CA VAL A 242 3.68 8.10 -8.99
C VAL A 242 4.83 8.91 -9.61
N GLY A 243 4.52 9.93 -10.42
CA GLY A 243 5.53 10.82 -11.01
C GLY A 243 6.40 11.50 -9.96
N LEU A 244 5.79 12.03 -8.89
CA LEU A 244 6.48 12.65 -7.78
C LEU A 244 7.43 11.67 -7.08
N MET A 245 6.92 10.51 -6.68
CA MET A 245 7.70 9.51 -5.95
C MET A 245 8.87 8.95 -6.77
N GLU A 246 8.64 8.65 -8.07
CA GLU A 246 9.70 8.16 -8.98
C GLU A 246 10.83 9.18 -9.11
N ILE A 247 10.49 10.46 -9.37
CA ILE A 247 11.49 11.53 -9.53
C ILE A 247 12.22 11.77 -8.20
N GLN A 248 11.52 11.77 -7.07
CA GLN A 248 12.15 11.94 -5.77
C GLN A 248 13.11 10.77 -5.44
N ALA A 249 12.64 9.52 -5.65
CA ALA A 249 13.44 8.32 -5.38
C ALA A 249 14.69 8.23 -6.27
N SER A 250 14.66 8.80 -7.48
CA SER A 250 15.80 8.80 -8.39
C SER A 250 17.06 9.41 -7.77
N ARG A 251 16.92 10.29 -6.80
CA ARG A 251 18.00 11.01 -6.13
C ARG A 251 18.59 10.28 -4.93
N ALA A 252 18.04 9.12 -4.54
CA ALA A 252 18.37 8.44 -3.29
C ALA A 252 19.89 8.29 -3.06
N ARG A 253 20.64 7.91 -4.11
CA ARG A 253 22.09 7.72 -4.05
C ARG A 253 22.89 9.02 -3.87
N ALA A 254 22.33 10.17 -4.27
CA ALA A 254 23.00 11.47 -4.22
C ALA A 254 22.63 12.26 -2.96
N ARG A 255 21.77 11.75 -2.09
CA ARG A 255 21.22 12.51 -0.95
C ARG A 255 22.07 12.43 0.32
N ILE A 256 22.91 11.43 0.43
CA ILE A 256 23.78 11.22 1.60
C ILE A 256 25.22 11.07 1.15
N ASP A 257 26.14 11.58 1.93
CA ASP A 257 27.57 11.42 1.72
C ASP A 257 28.10 10.08 2.28
N ALA A 258 29.40 9.85 2.18
CA ALA A 258 30.06 8.65 2.70
C ALA A 258 30.01 8.55 4.25
N ARG A 259 29.64 9.61 4.96
CA ARG A 259 29.49 9.65 6.41
C ARG A 259 28.03 9.48 6.84
N GLY A 260 27.07 9.38 5.87
CA GLY A 260 25.64 9.33 6.14
C GLY A 260 24.99 10.72 6.30
N GLU A 261 25.73 11.81 6.08
CA GLU A 261 25.19 13.16 6.21
C GLU A 261 24.41 13.60 4.97
N PRO A 262 23.32 14.38 5.14
CA PRO A 262 22.48 14.79 4.03
C PRO A 262 23.18 15.82 3.14
N ILE A 263 23.12 15.59 1.82
CA ILE A 263 23.59 16.52 0.79
C ILE A 263 22.42 17.39 0.30
N LEU A 264 22.60 18.71 0.32
CA LEU A 264 21.60 19.65 -0.19
C LEU A 264 21.33 19.42 -1.67
N LEU A 265 20.09 19.64 -2.13
CA LEU A 265 19.66 19.36 -3.51
C LEU A 265 20.56 20.00 -4.58
N LEU A 266 21.06 21.21 -4.31
CA LEU A 266 21.92 21.95 -5.25
C LEU A 266 23.33 21.39 -5.34
N ASP A 267 23.79 20.74 -4.27
CA ASP A 267 25.13 20.18 -4.14
C ASP A 267 25.19 18.70 -4.52
N GLN A 268 24.02 18.08 -4.82
CA GLN A 268 23.94 16.69 -5.23
C GLN A 268 24.61 16.44 -6.60
N ASP A 269 25.41 15.40 -6.69
CA ASP A 269 25.91 14.91 -7.97
C ASP A 269 24.77 14.28 -8.79
N ARG A 270 24.35 14.97 -9.84
CA ARG A 270 23.25 14.53 -10.71
C ARG A 270 23.63 13.32 -11.59
N ALA A 271 24.90 12.96 -11.69
CA ALA A 271 25.32 11.73 -12.36
C ALA A 271 24.90 10.48 -11.59
N LEU A 272 24.72 10.60 -10.26
CA LEU A 272 24.21 9.53 -9.38
C LEU A 272 22.69 9.36 -9.43
N TRP A 273 21.96 10.28 -10.08
CA TRP A 273 20.50 10.19 -10.18
C TRP A 273 20.09 9.08 -11.15
N ASP A 274 19.15 8.24 -10.71
CA ASP A 274 18.64 7.11 -11.49
C ASP A 274 17.82 7.60 -12.70
N ARG A 275 18.40 7.45 -13.89
CA ARG A 275 17.78 7.90 -15.15
C ARG A 275 16.52 7.11 -15.52
N LEU A 276 16.41 5.85 -15.10
CA LEU A 276 15.23 5.03 -15.34
C LEU A 276 14.06 5.54 -14.51
N LEU A 277 14.28 5.84 -13.21
CA LEU A 277 13.24 6.41 -12.34
C LEU A 277 12.82 7.80 -12.82
N ILE A 278 13.77 8.65 -13.24
CA ILE A 278 13.44 9.95 -13.86
C ILE A 278 12.53 9.75 -15.08
N GLY A 279 12.92 8.87 -16.01
CA GLY A 279 12.13 8.60 -17.21
C GLY A 279 10.72 8.13 -16.90
N ARG A 280 10.56 7.20 -15.95
CA ARG A 280 9.25 6.72 -15.48
C ARG A 280 8.43 7.83 -14.85
N GLY A 281 9.05 8.63 -13.99
CA GLY A 281 8.37 9.74 -13.32
C GLY A 281 7.89 10.81 -14.30
N LEU A 282 8.69 11.16 -15.31
CA LEU A 282 8.31 12.09 -16.36
C LEU A 282 7.18 11.54 -17.23
N ALA A 283 7.18 10.24 -17.54
CA ALA A 283 6.10 9.58 -18.26
C ALA A 283 4.79 9.59 -17.47
N ALA A 284 4.84 9.31 -16.16
CA ALA A 284 3.69 9.36 -15.27
C ALA A 284 3.13 10.80 -15.18
N LEU A 285 3.99 11.81 -15.04
CA LEU A 285 3.58 13.21 -15.04
C LEU A 285 2.91 13.62 -16.36
N GLU A 286 3.43 13.15 -17.49
CA GLU A 286 2.81 13.40 -18.80
C GLU A 286 1.45 12.71 -18.93
N GLN A 287 1.29 11.51 -18.33
CA GLN A 287 -0.01 10.85 -18.27
C GLN A 287 -1.01 11.64 -17.42
N ALA A 288 -0.59 12.14 -16.24
CA ALA A 288 -1.43 13.03 -15.42
C ALA A 288 -1.90 14.27 -16.22
N ARG A 289 -1.00 14.87 -17.01
CA ARG A 289 -1.31 16.02 -17.88
C ARG A 289 -2.33 15.65 -18.96
N LYS A 290 -2.16 14.52 -19.66
CA LYS A 290 -3.12 14.05 -20.68
C LYS A 290 -4.52 13.82 -20.12
N LEU A 291 -4.62 13.49 -18.83
CA LEU A 291 -5.88 13.29 -18.11
C LEU A 291 -6.47 14.59 -17.54
N GLY A 292 -5.88 15.76 -17.84
CA GLY A 292 -6.35 17.06 -17.36
C GLY A 292 -5.99 17.37 -15.91
N GLY A 293 -5.06 16.60 -15.29
CA GLY A 293 -4.66 16.73 -13.90
C GLY A 293 -3.51 17.73 -13.63
N GLU A 294 -3.24 18.63 -14.52
CA GLU A 294 -2.10 19.58 -14.44
C GLU A 294 -2.10 20.44 -13.17
N ARG A 295 -3.28 20.65 -12.58
CA ARG A 295 -3.48 21.46 -11.38
C ARG A 295 -3.67 20.62 -10.11
N GLY A 296 -3.54 19.32 -10.22
CA GLY A 296 -3.59 18.45 -9.06
C GLY A 296 -2.38 18.64 -8.15
N SER A 297 -2.55 18.42 -6.86
CA SER A 297 -1.52 18.71 -5.85
C SER A 297 -0.25 17.89 -6.07
N TYR A 298 -0.40 16.61 -6.35
CA TYR A 298 0.75 15.72 -6.61
C TYR A 298 1.37 15.99 -7.99
N ALA A 299 0.54 16.26 -9.01
CA ALA A 299 1.04 16.61 -10.34
C ALA A 299 1.86 17.90 -10.34
N LEU A 300 1.44 18.93 -9.57
CA LEU A 300 2.21 20.17 -9.40
C LEU A 300 3.54 19.92 -8.70
N GLN A 301 3.55 19.15 -7.61
CA GLN A 301 4.78 18.78 -6.91
C GLN A 301 5.72 17.95 -7.80
N ALA A 302 5.17 17.01 -8.58
CA ALA A 302 5.93 16.25 -9.57
C ALA A 302 6.52 17.16 -10.67
N ALA A 303 5.77 18.16 -11.12
CA ALA A 303 6.26 19.12 -12.11
C ALA A 303 7.41 19.98 -11.57
N ILE A 304 7.36 20.39 -10.30
CA ILE A 304 8.46 21.09 -9.63
C ILE A 304 9.70 20.17 -9.56
N ALA A 305 9.53 18.93 -9.10
CA ALA A 305 10.61 17.95 -9.06
C ALA A 305 11.19 17.66 -10.45
N ALA A 306 10.36 17.66 -11.49
CA ALA A 306 10.76 17.46 -12.87
C ALA A 306 11.64 18.61 -13.42
N CYS A 307 11.47 19.86 -12.95
CA CYS A 307 12.36 20.96 -13.31
C CYS A 307 13.81 20.69 -12.87
N HIS A 308 14.00 20.13 -11.69
CA HIS A 308 15.31 19.74 -11.22
C HIS A 308 15.87 18.51 -11.99
N ALA A 309 15.01 17.51 -12.26
CA ALA A 309 15.40 16.27 -12.89
C ALA A 309 15.78 16.42 -14.39
N ARG A 310 15.24 17.43 -15.06
CA ARG A 310 15.55 17.74 -16.47
C ARG A 310 16.84 18.52 -16.66
N ALA A 311 17.25 19.29 -15.66
CA ALA A 311 18.45 20.09 -15.72
C ALA A 311 19.70 19.21 -15.51
N SER A 312 20.72 19.35 -16.33
CA SER A 312 21.98 18.58 -16.23
C SER A 312 22.83 19.07 -15.06
N THR A 313 22.74 20.36 -14.73
CA THR A 313 23.42 21.00 -13.60
C THR A 313 22.45 21.78 -12.74
N ALA A 314 22.85 22.16 -11.52
CA ALA A 314 22.05 23.00 -10.64
C ALA A 314 21.76 24.38 -11.27
N ALA A 315 22.73 24.94 -12.00
CA ALA A 315 22.63 26.24 -12.65
C ALA A 315 21.61 26.26 -13.82
N GLU A 316 21.37 25.12 -14.46
CA GLU A 316 20.40 24.99 -15.55
C GLU A 316 18.96 24.75 -15.08
N THR A 317 18.72 24.72 -13.77
CA THR A 317 17.39 24.52 -13.22
C THR A 317 16.48 25.70 -13.56
N ASP A 318 15.29 25.42 -14.13
CA ASP A 318 14.30 26.44 -14.49
C ASP A 318 13.56 26.96 -13.25
N TRP A 319 14.21 27.88 -12.54
CA TRP A 319 13.69 28.51 -11.34
C TRP A 319 12.44 29.35 -11.60
N THR A 320 12.35 29.98 -12.78
CA THR A 320 11.17 30.76 -13.18
C THR A 320 9.94 29.88 -13.24
N ARG A 321 10.08 28.71 -13.85
CA ARG A 321 9.00 27.71 -13.90
C ARG A 321 8.66 27.15 -12.51
N ILE A 322 9.64 26.87 -11.68
CA ILE A 322 9.44 26.41 -10.29
C ILE A 322 8.63 27.43 -9.51
N ALA A 323 8.98 28.71 -9.56
CA ALA A 323 8.25 29.79 -8.87
C ALA A 323 6.79 29.88 -9.36
N ALA A 324 6.57 29.78 -10.67
CA ALA A 324 5.22 29.76 -11.24
C ALA A 324 4.39 28.56 -10.76
N LEU A 325 5.00 27.37 -10.68
CA LEU A 325 4.34 26.16 -10.18
C LEU A 325 4.01 26.27 -8.69
N TYR A 326 4.90 26.80 -7.87
CA TYR A 326 4.62 27.07 -6.45
C TYR A 326 3.49 28.08 -6.27
N ALA A 327 3.41 29.11 -7.11
CA ALA A 327 2.30 30.07 -7.06
C ALA A 327 0.93 29.42 -7.34
N VAL A 328 0.88 28.39 -8.19
CA VAL A 328 -0.33 27.59 -8.40
C VAL A 328 -0.57 26.66 -7.22
N LEU A 329 0.47 25.96 -6.75
CA LEU A 329 0.37 24.99 -5.66
C LEU A 329 -0.11 25.66 -4.35
N ALA A 330 0.33 26.87 -4.04
CA ALA A 330 -0.11 27.64 -2.88
C ALA A 330 -1.61 27.95 -2.86
N ARG A 331 -2.25 27.98 -4.06
CA ARG A 331 -3.72 28.17 -4.18
C ARG A 331 -4.48 26.85 -4.00
N VAL A 332 -3.87 25.72 -4.39
CA VAL A 332 -4.48 24.39 -4.31
C VAL A 332 -4.30 23.79 -2.90
N VAL A 333 -3.11 23.95 -2.34
CA VAL A 333 -2.75 23.45 -1.02
C VAL A 333 -2.12 24.59 -0.20
N PRO A 334 -2.92 25.45 0.43
CA PRO A 334 -2.40 26.50 1.30
C PRO A 334 -1.63 25.87 2.47
N SER A 335 -0.33 26.10 2.53
CA SER A 335 0.55 25.55 3.56
C SER A 335 1.72 26.48 3.82
N PRO A 336 2.13 26.71 5.09
CA PRO A 336 3.31 27.50 5.41
C PRO A 336 4.58 26.99 4.72
N VAL A 337 4.70 25.67 4.54
CA VAL A 337 5.83 25.03 3.83
C VAL A 337 5.83 25.40 2.35
N VAL A 338 4.66 25.39 1.71
CA VAL A 338 4.53 25.77 0.30
C VAL A 338 4.87 27.24 0.11
N GLU A 339 4.42 28.12 1.01
CA GLU A 339 4.75 29.56 0.97
C GLU A 339 6.24 29.80 1.20
N LEU A 340 6.86 29.10 2.15
CA LEU A 340 8.31 29.19 2.38
C LEU A 340 9.11 28.78 1.13
N ASN A 341 8.71 27.71 0.47
CA ASN A 341 9.40 27.24 -0.73
C ASN A 341 9.12 28.09 -1.97
N ARG A 342 8.06 28.92 -1.96
CA ARG A 342 7.73 29.89 -3.00
C ARG A 342 8.58 31.16 -2.91
N ALA A 343 8.99 31.56 -1.71
CA ALA A 343 9.79 32.76 -1.46
C ALA A 343 11.22 32.64 -2.00
#